data_b6b29518001bab6c0047272ddb727eda
#
_entry.id   b6b29518001bab6c0047272ddb727eda
#
_cell.length_a   1.000
_cell.length_b   1.000
_cell.length_c   1.000
_cell.angle_alpha   90.00
_cell.angle_beta   90.00
_cell.angle_gamma   90.00
#
_symmetry.space_group_name_H-M   'P 1'
#
loop_
_entity.id
_entity.type
_entity.pdbx_description
1 polymer ?
#
loop_
_entity_poly.entity_id
_entity_poly.type
_entity_poly.pdbx_seq_one_letter_code
_entity_poly.pdbx_strand_id
1 'polypeptide(L)'
;MKDVFFDFDKSNIREDQKAALNDNIGWLKVNSRAKTTLEGHCDERGTAEYNLGLGERRAKAVKDHLVAAGIAADRVATISYGKERPFVLGHDESAWKWNRRSHFVITGQ
;
A
#
# COMPACT_ATOMS: atom_id res chain seq x y z
N MET A 1 4.52 7.34 -8.68
CA MET A 1 3.61 7.12 -7.53
C MET A 1 4.43 6.83 -6.29
N LYS A 2 4.00 7.34 -5.16
CA LYS A 2 4.71 7.18 -3.89
C LYS A 2 4.11 6.02 -3.09
N ASP A 3 4.97 5.25 -2.41
CA ASP A 3 4.50 4.22 -1.50
C ASP A 3 3.92 4.83 -0.22
N VAL A 4 2.99 4.12 0.40
CA VAL A 4 2.43 4.48 1.71
C VAL A 4 2.96 3.49 2.73
N PHE A 5 3.65 3.98 3.77
CA PHE A 5 4.30 3.17 4.78
C PHE A 5 3.46 3.06 6.06
N PHE A 6 3.64 1.98 6.79
CA PHE A 6 2.85 1.66 7.98
C PHE A 6 3.73 1.33 9.18
N ASP A 7 3.16 1.53 10.36
CA ASP A 7 3.77 1.10 11.60
C ASP A 7 3.69 -0.43 11.74
N PHE A 8 4.52 -0.99 12.60
CA PHE A 8 4.52 -2.41 12.88
C PHE A 8 3.12 -2.87 13.32
N ASP A 9 2.66 -3.97 12.73
CA ASP A 9 1.37 -4.61 13.05
C ASP A 9 0.15 -3.70 12.88
N LYS A 10 0.29 -2.61 12.12
CA LYS A 10 -0.78 -1.64 11.88
C LYS A 10 -1.17 -1.59 10.42
N SER A 11 -2.45 -1.30 10.17
CA SER A 11 -2.98 -1.07 8.82
C SER A 11 -3.70 0.29 8.70
N ASN A 12 -3.74 1.09 9.77
CA ASN A 12 -4.24 2.46 9.69
C ASN A 12 -3.21 3.35 9.00
N ILE A 13 -3.69 4.29 8.19
CA ILE A 13 -2.82 5.22 7.47
C ILE A 13 -2.27 6.24 8.45
N ARG A 14 -0.93 6.31 8.55
CA ARG A 14 -0.26 7.28 9.43
C ARG A 14 -0.47 8.68 8.90
N GLU A 15 -0.56 9.64 9.80
CA GLU A 15 -0.75 11.05 9.46
C GLU A 15 0.36 11.58 8.54
N ASP A 16 1.61 11.18 8.80
CA ASP A 16 2.77 11.60 8.02
C ASP A 16 2.82 11.00 6.60
N GLN A 17 1.95 10.03 6.30
CA GLN A 17 1.86 9.42 4.97
C GLN A 17 0.76 10.03 4.09
N LYS A 18 -0.07 10.87 4.66
CA LYS A 18 -1.22 11.45 3.93
C LYS A 18 -0.79 12.38 2.79
N ALA A 19 0.31 13.10 2.94
CA ALA A 19 0.81 13.97 1.86
C ALA A 19 1.19 13.15 0.61
N ALA A 20 1.91 12.04 0.79
CA ALA A 20 2.27 11.15 -0.32
C ALA A 20 1.02 10.54 -0.97
N LEU A 21 0.05 10.13 -0.14
CA LEU A 21 -1.20 9.56 -0.63
C LEU A 21 -2.01 10.60 -1.41
N ASN A 22 -2.07 11.84 -0.93
CA ASN A 22 -2.77 12.93 -1.62
C ASN A 22 -2.12 13.26 -2.97
N ASP A 23 -0.79 13.19 -3.07
CA ASP A 23 -0.08 13.34 -4.34
C ASP A 23 -0.52 12.27 -5.35
N ASN A 24 -0.63 11.02 -4.89
CA ASN A 24 -1.09 9.91 -5.73
C ASN A 24 -2.54 10.11 -6.16
N ILE A 25 -3.40 10.58 -5.28
CA ILE A 25 -4.81 10.88 -5.58
C ILE A 25 -4.88 11.96 -6.67
N GLY A 26 -4.10 13.02 -6.52
CA GLY A 26 -4.05 14.10 -7.52
C GLY A 26 -3.66 13.57 -8.90
N TRP A 27 -2.65 12.71 -8.96
CA TRP A 27 -2.23 12.10 -10.21
C TRP A 27 -3.34 11.24 -10.83
N LEU A 28 -4.01 10.43 -10.02
CA LEU A 28 -5.11 9.57 -10.50
C LEU A 28 -6.32 10.38 -10.98
N LYS A 29 -6.59 11.54 -10.38
CA LYS A 29 -7.66 12.44 -10.84
C LYS A 29 -7.36 13.06 -12.19
N VAL A 30 -6.12 13.45 -12.42
CA VAL A 30 -5.68 14.02 -13.71
C VAL A 30 -5.63 12.94 -14.78
N ASN A 31 -5.15 11.75 -14.43
CA ASN A 31 -5.04 10.61 -15.36
C ASN A 31 -6.25 9.70 -15.19
N SER A 32 -7.42 10.16 -15.63
CA SER A 32 -8.72 9.55 -15.31
C SER A 32 -8.92 8.13 -15.86
N ARG A 33 -8.13 7.72 -16.85
CA ARG A 33 -8.17 6.37 -17.43
C ARG A 33 -7.20 5.40 -16.75
N ALA A 34 -6.31 5.88 -15.91
CA ALA A 34 -5.32 5.03 -15.26
C ALA A 34 -5.98 4.11 -14.25
N LYS A 35 -5.53 2.87 -14.23
CA LYS A 35 -5.89 1.86 -13.23
C LYS A 35 -4.66 1.52 -12.41
N THR A 36 -4.87 1.18 -11.16
CA THR A 36 -3.78 0.81 -10.26
C THR A 36 -4.09 -0.47 -9.51
N THR A 37 -3.05 -1.24 -9.23
CA THR A 37 -3.10 -2.32 -8.25
C THR A 37 -2.32 -1.87 -7.03
N LEU A 38 -2.94 -2.00 -5.86
CA LEU A 38 -2.30 -1.71 -4.57
C LEU A 38 -1.74 -3.01 -4.03
N GLU A 39 -0.43 -3.07 -3.86
CA GLU A 39 0.25 -4.22 -3.27
C GLU A 39 0.48 -3.98 -1.79
N GLY A 40 -0.12 -4.81 -0.93
CA GLY A 40 0.12 -4.78 0.49
C GLY A 40 1.34 -5.62 0.84
N HIS A 41 2.28 -5.03 1.57
CA HIS A 41 3.53 -5.66 1.98
C HIS A 41 3.75 -5.53 3.48
N CYS A 42 4.48 -6.48 4.05
CA CYS A 42 4.83 -6.53 5.46
C CYS A 42 6.33 -6.78 5.62
N ASP A 43 6.86 -6.48 6.82
CA ASP A 43 8.19 -6.93 7.17
C ASP A 43 8.19 -8.44 7.48
N GLU A 44 9.36 -9.01 7.75
CA GLU A 44 9.53 -10.47 7.88
C GLU A 44 8.95 -11.09 9.15
N ARG A 45 8.58 -10.26 10.13
CA ARG A 45 8.12 -10.75 11.44
C ARG A 45 6.72 -11.33 11.37
N GLY A 46 6.51 -12.45 12.06
CA GLY A 46 5.23 -13.13 12.11
C GLY A 46 5.10 -14.23 11.06
N THR A 47 3.95 -14.90 11.06
CA THR A 47 3.68 -15.99 10.11
C THR A 47 3.36 -15.45 8.72
N ALA A 48 3.55 -16.28 7.70
CA ALA A 48 3.21 -15.93 6.32
C ALA A 48 1.70 -15.65 6.19
N GLU A 49 0.86 -16.48 6.80
CA GLU A 49 -0.60 -16.30 6.80
C GLU A 49 -1.04 -14.98 7.41
N TYR A 50 -0.52 -14.68 8.61
CA TYR A 50 -0.85 -13.44 9.29
C TYR A 50 -0.46 -12.22 8.44
N ASN A 51 0.72 -12.25 7.85
CA ASN A 51 1.22 -11.14 7.03
C ASN A 51 0.51 -11.01 5.70
N LEU A 52 0.01 -12.10 5.11
CA LEU A 52 -0.87 -11.99 3.95
C LEU A 52 -2.14 -11.20 4.31
N GLY A 53 -2.75 -11.51 5.45
CA GLY A 53 -3.93 -10.78 5.94
C GLY A 53 -3.62 -9.33 6.27
N LEU A 54 -2.50 -9.05 6.91
CA LEU A 54 -2.08 -7.68 7.24
C LEU A 54 -1.81 -6.86 5.96
N GLY A 55 -1.13 -7.46 4.98
CA GLY A 55 -0.90 -6.82 3.68
C GLY A 55 -2.20 -6.49 2.97
N GLU A 56 -3.18 -7.38 3.04
CA GLU A 56 -4.52 -7.16 2.49
C GLU A 56 -5.22 -5.99 3.15
N ARG A 57 -5.16 -5.91 4.49
CA ARG A 57 -5.73 -4.79 5.24
C ARG A 57 -5.03 -3.47 4.92
N ARG A 58 -3.72 -3.48 4.69
CA ARG A 58 -2.96 -2.30 4.29
C ARG A 58 -3.37 -1.81 2.90
N ALA A 59 -3.47 -2.71 1.94
CA ALA A 59 -3.93 -2.38 0.59
C ALA A 59 -5.37 -1.85 0.62
N LYS A 60 -6.24 -2.51 1.40
CA LYS A 60 -7.64 -2.09 1.55
C LYS A 60 -7.77 -0.70 2.19
N ALA A 61 -6.97 -0.41 3.21
CA ALA A 61 -7.02 0.90 3.87
C ALA A 61 -6.68 2.01 2.87
N VAL A 62 -5.69 1.80 2.00
CA VAL A 62 -5.36 2.76 0.96
C VAL A 62 -6.47 2.85 -0.08
N LYS A 63 -7.01 1.72 -0.53
CA LYS A 63 -8.14 1.72 -1.48
C LYS A 63 -9.34 2.49 -0.91
N ASP A 64 -9.71 2.23 0.33
CA ASP A 64 -10.85 2.92 0.96
C ASP A 64 -10.62 4.43 0.99
N HIS A 65 -9.39 4.86 1.25
CA HIS A 65 -9.04 6.28 1.23
C HIS A 65 -9.17 6.88 -0.18
N LEU A 66 -8.71 6.16 -1.21
CA LEU A 66 -8.83 6.58 -2.60
C LEU A 66 -10.30 6.72 -3.00
N VAL A 67 -11.12 5.74 -2.65
CA VAL A 67 -12.55 5.75 -2.97
C VAL A 67 -13.25 6.92 -2.27
N ALA A 68 -12.94 7.16 -1.00
CA ALA A 68 -13.48 8.30 -0.25
C ALA A 68 -13.08 9.64 -0.87
N ALA A 69 -11.92 9.69 -1.54
CA ALA A 69 -11.45 10.90 -2.22
C ALA A 69 -12.02 11.07 -3.63
N GLY A 70 -12.86 10.15 -4.10
CA GLY A 70 -13.54 10.23 -5.39
C GLY A 70 -12.97 9.39 -6.52
N ILE A 71 -12.00 8.50 -6.21
CA ILE A 71 -11.49 7.56 -7.22
C ILE A 71 -12.46 6.37 -7.30
N ALA A 72 -12.92 6.04 -8.50
CA ALA A 72 -13.86 4.94 -8.70
C ALA A 72 -13.24 3.60 -8.26
N ALA A 73 -14.01 2.79 -7.54
CA ALA A 73 -13.53 1.53 -6.98
C ALA A 73 -13.03 0.55 -8.04
N ASP A 74 -13.62 0.55 -9.23
CA ASP A 74 -13.23 -0.34 -10.33
C ASP A 74 -11.89 0.04 -10.97
N ARG A 75 -11.32 1.20 -10.61
CA ARG A 75 -9.98 1.61 -11.03
C ARG A 75 -8.89 1.09 -10.10
N VAL A 76 -9.26 0.47 -8.97
CA VAL A 76 -8.32 0.12 -7.90
C VAL A 76 -8.50 -1.37 -7.54
N ALA A 77 -7.52 -2.17 -7.88
CA ALA A 77 -7.43 -3.56 -7.43
C ALA A 77 -6.47 -3.66 -6.25
N THR A 78 -6.60 -4.70 -5.44
CA THR A 78 -5.72 -4.95 -4.30
C THR A 78 -5.16 -6.36 -4.38
N ILE A 79 -3.91 -6.52 -3.95
CA ILE A 79 -3.27 -7.82 -3.77
C ILE A 79 -2.34 -7.74 -2.57
N SER A 80 -2.21 -8.82 -1.80
CA SER A 80 -1.24 -8.91 -0.73
C SER A 80 -0.14 -9.89 -1.10
N TYR A 81 1.11 -9.48 -0.90
CA TYR A 81 2.27 -10.36 -0.94
C TYR A 81 2.76 -10.69 0.48
N GLY A 82 2.18 -10.08 1.50
CA GLY A 82 2.61 -10.28 2.87
C GLY A 82 4.09 -9.97 3.02
N LYS A 83 4.85 -10.92 3.56
CA LYS A 83 6.30 -10.77 3.75
C LYS A 83 7.15 -11.40 2.64
N GLU A 84 6.53 -11.90 1.57
CA GLU A 84 7.20 -12.74 0.57
C GLU A 84 7.99 -11.95 -0.48
N ARG A 85 7.76 -10.65 -0.60
CA ARG A 85 8.46 -9.78 -1.56
C ARG A 85 9.07 -8.57 -0.87
N PRO A 86 10.15 -8.75 -0.10
CA PRO A 86 10.77 -7.63 0.60
C PRO A 86 11.39 -6.64 -0.38
N PHE A 87 11.18 -5.35 -0.08
CA PHE A 87 11.80 -4.25 -0.82
C PHE A 87 13.25 -4.06 -0.39
N VAL A 88 13.50 -4.19 0.91
CA VAL A 88 14.85 -4.09 1.50
C VAL A 88 15.11 -5.36 2.30
N LEU A 89 16.24 -6.01 2.02
CA LEU A 89 16.66 -7.20 2.77
C LEU A 89 17.35 -6.77 4.06
N GLY A 90 17.09 -7.50 5.13
CA GLY A 90 17.68 -7.26 6.45
C GLY A 90 16.75 -7.71 7.56
N HIS A 91 17.29 -7.75 8.77
CA HIS A 91 16.61 -8.36 9.93
C HIS A 91 16.47 -7.39 11.11
N ASP A 92 16.40 -6.09 10.85
CA ASP A 92 16.19 -5.07 11.88
C ASP A 92 15.29 -3.94 11.35
N GLU A 93 14.96 -2.97 12.20
CA GLU A 93 14.06 -1.87 11.87
C GLU A 93 14.54 -1.02 10.70
N SER A 94 15.85 -0.93 10.48
CA SER A 94 16.39 -0.15 9.36
C SER A 94 15.97 -0.72 8.00
N ALA A 95 15.71 -2.04 7.94
CA ALA A 95 15.18 -2.71 6.76
C ALA A 95 13.65 -2.85 6.83
N TRP A 96 13.13 -3.27 7.97
CA TRP A 96 11.70 -3.60 8.14
C TRP A 96 10.78 -2.43 7.84
N LYS A 97 11.15 -1.21 8.21
CA LYS A 97 10.32 -0.01 7.98
C LYS A 97 10.01 0.23 6.50
N TRP A 98 10.90 -0.18 5.59
CA TRP A 98 10.71 -0.03 4.15
C TRP A 98 9.82 -1.11 3.54
N ASN A 99 9.63 -2.22 4.25
CA ASN A 99 8.81 -3.33 3.79
C ASN A 99 7.35 -3.22 4.21
N ARG A 100 7.05 -2.43 5.24
CA ARG A 100 5.68 -2.19 5.71
C ARG A 100 5.03 -1.12 4.83
N ARG A 101 4.47 -1.52 3.69
CA ARG A 101 3.97 -0.55 2.71
C ARG A 101 2.80 -1.04 1.86
N SER A 102 2.06 -0.07 1.31
CA SER A 102 1.21 -0.26 0.13
C SER A 102 1.93 0.35 -1.07
N HIS A 103 2.20 -0.45 -2.07
CA HIS A 103 2.90 -0.05 -3.29
C HIS A 103 1.89 0.10 -4.43
N PHE A 104 1.98 1.20 -5.17
CA PHE A 104 1.11 1.48 -6.31
C PHE A 104 1.73 0.99 -7.61
N VAL A 105 1.00 0.15 -8.32
CA VAL A 105 1.42 -0.30 -9.67
C VAL A 105 0.37 0.18 -10.67
N ILE A 106 0.78 0.95 -11.66
CA ILE A 106 -0.13 1.38 -12.72
C ILE A 106 -0.29 0.24 -13.71
N THR A 107 -1.53 -0.25 -13.90
CA THR A 107 -1.83 -1.44 -14.68
C THR A 107 -2.59 -1.16 -15.97
N GLY A 108 -3.05 0.06 -16.18
CA GLY A 108 -3.76 0.45 -17.40
C GLY A 108 -3.94 1.95 -17.49
N GLN A 109 -4.13 2.42 -18.69
CA GLN A 109 -4.37 3.84 -18.96
C GLN A 109 -5.40 4.03 -20.08
#